data_90f374c5dd36988932660707fedca5bc
#
_entry.id   90f374c5dd36988932660707fedca5bc
#
_cell.length_a   1.000
_cell.length_b   1.000
_cell.length_c   1.000
_cell.angle_alpha   90.00
_cell.angle_beta   90.00
_cell.angle_gamma   90.00
#
_symmetry.space_group_name_H-M   'P 1'
#
loop_
_entity.id
_entity.type
_entity.pdbx_description
1 polymer ?
#
loop_
_entity_poly.entity_id
_entity_poly.type
_entity_poly.pdbx_seq_one_letter_code
_entity_poly.pdbx_strand_id
1 'polypeptide(L)'
;GTGVEMNLDLVPQRETGMTAYEMMLSESQERMLIVVKTGREEEIKAIFEKYDLDAVSVGRVTDDKMLRLLHKGEVVAEVPADALAEDAPVYNMPDEEPAYFAEYQAMENAEPAVTDYKETLSALLQAPTVASKEWVYDQYDYQVRTSTVVAPGSDAAVVRVRGTNKGLAMTTDCNSRYIFLDPTTGGKIAVAEAARNIVATDRKSTRLNSSHQAS
;
A
#
# COMPACT_ATOMS: atom_id res chain seq x y z
N GLY A 1 23.30 -12.07 8.42
CA GLY A 1 22.69 -12.39 7.14
C GLY A 1 23.47 -13.45 6.38
N THR A 2 22.79 -14.14 5.53
CA THR A 2 23.32 -15.10 4.57
C THR A 2 23.36 -14.48 3.18
N GLY A 3 24.18 -15.03 2.28
CA GLY A 3 24.20 -14.66 0.86
C GLY A 3 23.25 -15.54 0.04
N VAL A 4 23.10 -15.20 -1.23
CA VAL A 4 22.33 -15.99 -2.22
C VAL A 4 23.04 -15.95 -3.57
N GLU A 5 23.15 -17.12 -4.18
CA GLU A 5 23.60 -17.25 -5.56
C GLU A 5 22.44 -17.75 -6.43
N MET A 6 22.08 -16.99 -7.44
CA MET A 6 20.98 -17.30 -8.36
C MET A 6 21.49 -17.44 -9.79
N ASN A 7 21.02 -18.47 -10.49
CA ASN A 7 21.24 -18.63 -11.91
C ASN A 7 19.97 -18.19 -12.67
N LEU A 8 20.08 -17.07 -13.35
CA LEU A 8 18.99 -16.48 -14.11
C LEU A 8 18.56 -17.33 -15.31
N ASP A 9 19.43 -18.20 -15.81
CA ASP A 9 19.09 -19.13 -16.92
C ASP A 9 18.02 -20.14 -16.51
N LEU A 10 17.86 -20.38 -15.21
CA LEU A 10 16.87 -21.30 -14.66
C LEU A 10 15.54 -20.64 -14.31
N VAL A 11 15.49 -19.31 -14.34
CA VAL A 11 14.27 -18.57 -14.04
C VAL A 11 13.27 -18.69 -15.20
N PRO A 12 12.03 -19.15 -14.97
CA PRO A 12 11.02 -19.19 -16.02
C PRO A 12 10.74 -17.82 -16.59
N GLN A 13 10.74 -17.70 -17.92
CA GLN A 13 10.54 -16.46 -18.65
C GLN A 13 9.34 -16.60 -19.59
N ARG A 14 8.55 -15.54 -19.73
CA ARG A 14 7.48 -15.47 -20.75
C ARG A 14 8.00 -15.04 -22.11
N GLU A 15 9.01 -14.16 -22.13
CA GLU A 15 9.64 -13.62 -23.32
C GLU A 15 10.98 -14.28 -23.55
N THR A 16 11.34 -14.50 -24.80
CA THR A 16 12.65 -15.04 -25.16
C THR A 16 13.68 -13.93 -25.35
N GLY A 17 14.92 -14.22 -25.00
CA GLY A 17 16.04 -13.31 -25.26
C GLY A 17 16.18 -12.14 -24.28
N MET A 18 15.57 -12.23 -23.10
CA MET A 18 15.73 -11.24 -22.06
C MET A 18 17.16 -11.19 -21.55
N THR A 19 17.65 -9.98 -21.32
CA THR A 19 18.93 -9.73 -20.64
C THR A 19 18.79 -9.97 -19.15
N ALA A 20 19.91 -10.17 -18.45
CA ALA A 20 19.93 -10.31 -16.99
C ALA A 20 19.28 -9.11 -16.28
N TYR A 21 19.52 -7.89 -16.79
CA TYR A 21 18.92 -6.67 -16.28
C TYR A 21 17.39 -6.66 -16.42
N GLU A 22 16.88 -7.01 -17.59
CA GLU A 22 15.44 -7.09 -17.84
C GLU A 22 14.78 -8.18 -16.97
N MET A 23 15.43 -9.34 -16.78
CA MET A 23 14.92 -10.39 -15.90
C MET A 23 14.80 -9.93 -14.44
N MET A 24 15.77 -9.16 -13.94
CA MET A 24 15.75 -8.65 -12.57
C MET A 24 14.73 -7.53 -12.36
N LEU A 25 14.38 -6.76 -13.39
CA LEU A 25 13.35 -5.73 -13.34
C LEU A 25 11.96 -6.25 -13.70
N SER A 26 11.87 -7.45 -14.29
CA SER A 26 10.59 -8.03 -14.69
C SER A 26 9.75 -8.42 -13.48
N GLU A 27 8.55 -7.92 -13.42
CA GLU A 27 7.52 -8.35 -12.48
C GLU A 27 6.55 -9.34 -13.15
N SER A 28 6.21 -10.39 -12.43
CA SER A 28 5.07 -11.25 -12.74
C SER A 28 4.26 -11.44 -11.49
N GLN A 29 2.94 -11.29 -11.59
CA GLN A 29 2.05 -11.50 -10.47
C GLN A 29 2.17 -12.93 -9.92
N GLU A 30 2.03 -13.04 -8.60
CA GLU A 30 2.04 -14.31 -7.86
C GLU A 30 3.37 -15.08 -7.95
N ARG A 31 4.47 -14.43 -8.34
CA ARG A 31 5.80 -15.02 -8.28
C ARG A 31 6.34 -14.95 -6.86
N MET A 32 6.75 -16.10 -6.31
CA MET A 32 7.27 -16.21 -4.96
C MET A 32 8.66 -16.84 -4.97
N LEU A 33 9.58 -16.31 -4.15
CA LEU A 33 10.88 -16.92 -3.90
C LEU A 33 10.82 -17.67 -2.55
N ILE A 34 11.11 -18.95 -2.57
CA ILE A 34 11.02 -19.81 -1.38
C ILE A 34 12.41 -20.37 -1.07
N VAL A 35 12.85 -20.22 0.17
CA VAL A 35 14.09 -20.83 0.65
C VAL A 35 13.75 -22.19 1.29
N VAL A 36 14.34 -23.24 0.78
CA VAL A 36 14.10 -24.63 1.16
C VAL A 36 15.33 -25.23 1.82
N LYS A 37 15.17 -26.10 2.81
CA LYS A 37 16.29 -26.87 3.36
C LYS A 37 16.87 -27.77 2.29
N THR A 38 18.17 -27.80 2.18
CA THR A 38 18.91 -28.67 1.23
C THR A 38 18.42 -30.12 1.28
N GLY A 39 18.14 -30.67 0.11
CA GLY A 39 17.65 -32.04 -0.07
C GLY A 39 16.13 -32.20 0.04
N ARG A 40 15.37 -31.11 0.24
CA ARG A 40 13.90 -31.13 0.27
C ARG A 40 13.26 -30.45 -0.92
N GLU A 41 14.02 -30.14 -1.94
CA GLU A 41 13.57 -29.40 -3.13
C GLU A 41 12.46 -30.16 -3.88
N GLU A 42 12.64 -31.47 -4.05
CA GLU A 42 11.67 -32.33 -4.75
C GLU A 42 10.35 -32.49 -3.96
N GLU A 43 10.40 -32.43 -2.64
CA GLU A 43 9.20 -32.45 -1.80
C GLU A 43 8.35 -31.18 -2.04
N ILE A 44 9.01 -30.03 -2.14
CA ILE A 44 8.32 -28.77 -2.42
C ILE A 44 7.76 -28.76 -3.84
N LYS A 45 8.54 -29.20 -4.84
CA LYS A 45 8.05 -29.31 -6.22
C LYS A 45 6.78 -30.17 -6.31
N ALA A 46 6.78 -31.33 -5.66
CA ALA A 46 5.61 -32.23 -5.65
C ALA A 46 4.36 -31.58 -5.02
N ILE A 47 4.54 -30.68 -4.03
CA ILE A 47 3.43 -29.93 -3.47
C ILE A 47 2.86 -28.94 -4.50
N PHE A 48 3.70 -28.23 -5.23
CA PHE A 48 3.28 -27.28 -6.26
C PHE A 48 2.60 -27.98 -7.44
N GLU A 49 3.16 -29.09 -7.93
CA GLU A 49 2.58 -29.90 -9.00
C GLU A 49 1.16 -30.37 -8.67
N LYS A 50 0.89 -30.73 -7.40
CA LYS A 50 -0.45 -31.11 -6.94
C LYS A 50 -1.51 -30.02 -7.19
N TYR A 51 -1.09 -28.75 -7.25
CA TYR A 51 -1.96 -27.60 -7.47
C TYR A 51 -1.81 -26.99 -8.87
N ASP A 52 -1.18 -27.72 -9.80
CA ASP A 52 -0.91 -27.28 -11.17
C ASP A 52 -0.11 -25.97 -11.21
N LEU A 53 0.90 -25.89 -10.33
CA LEU A 53 1.81 -24.75 -10.20
C LEU A 53 3.25 -25.18 -10.49
N ASP A 54 3.97 -24.30 -11.18
CA ASP A 54 5.39 -24.50 -11.45
C ASP A 54 6.27 -24.13 -10.25
N ALA A 55 7.30 -24.97 -9.99
CA ALA A 55 8.33 -24.67 -9.01
C ALA A 55 9.71 -25.08 -9.55
N VAL A 56 10.62 -24.13 -9.63
CA VAL A 56 11.95 -24.32 -10.18
C VAL A 56 13.01 -23.91 -9.17
N SER A 57 14.05 -24.73 -9.03
CA SER A 57 15.23 -24.37 -8.23
C SER A 57 16.11 -23.43 -9.03
N VAL A 58 16.22 -22.17 -8.62
CA VAL A 58 16.95 -21.13 -9.35
C VAL A 58 18.29 -20.77 -8.71
N GLY A 59 18.61 -21.32 -7.53
CA GLY A 59 19.85 -20.96 -6.86
C GLY A 59 20.00 -21.63 -5.49
N ARG A 60 20.93 -21.12 -4.71
CA ARG A 60 21.25 -21.60 -3.37
C ARG A 60 21.56 -20.46 -2.41
N VAL A 61 21.30 -20.71 -1.13
CA VAL A 61 21.74 -19.84 -0.05
C VAL A 61 23.23 -20.08 0.21
N THR A 62 24.01 -19.02 0.39
CA THR A 62 25.43 -19.06 0.71
C THR A 62 25.69 -18.41 2.06
N ASP A 63 26.90 -18.51 2.58
CA ASP A 63 27.34 -17.91 3.85
C ASP A 63 28.29 -16.71 3.69
N ASP A 64 28.50 -16.28 2.42
CA ASP A 64 29.43 -15.20 2.07
C ASP A 64 28.82 -13.80 2.11
N LYS A 65 27.53 -13.70 2.47
CA LYS A 65 26.78 -12.43 2.53
C LYS A 65 26.69 -11.66 1.20
N MET A 66 26.83 -12.35 0.09
CA MET A 66 26.74 -11.75 -1.24
C MET A 66 25.45 -12.17 -1.93
N LEU A 67 24.80 -11.25 -2.61
CA LEU A 67 23.85 -11.57 -3.68
C LEU A 67 24.66 -11.67 -4.98
N ARG A 68 24.69 -12.88 -5.54
CA ARG A 68 25.40 -13.17 -6.79
C ARG A 68 24.41 -13.68 -7.84
N LEU A 69 24.43 -13.06 -9.01
CA LEU A 69 23.60 -13.43 -10.14
C LEU A 69 24.46 -13.97 -11.27
N LEU A 70 24.09 -15.15 -11.76
CA LEU A 70 24.74 -15.84 -12.86
C LEU A 70 23.82 -15.77 -14.10
N HIS A 71 24.39 -15.50 -15.28
CA HIS A 71 23.71 -15.59 -16.56
C HIS A 71 24.68 -16.07 -17.64
N LYS A 72 24.30 -17.07 -18.39
CA LYS A 72 25.14 -17.72 -19.44
C LYS A 72 26.52 -18.16 -18.92
N GLY A 73 26.57 -18.60 -17.67
CA GLY A 73 27.78 -19.07 -17.02
C GLY A 73 28.70 -17.98 -16.47
N GLU A 74 28.32 -16.72 -16.58
CA GLU A 74 29.10 -15.59 -16.08
C GLU A 74 28.40 -14.93 -14.88
N VAL A 75 29.18 -14.35 -13.97
CA VAL A 75 28.66 -13.51 -12.88
C VAL A 75 28.32 -12.14 -13.48
N VAL A 76 27.03 -11.82 -13.55
CA VAL A 76 26.52 -10.57 -14.11
C VAL A 76 26.21 -9.51 -13.06
N ALA A 77 26.11 -9.90 -11.80
CA ALA A 77 26.01 -9.00 -10.65
C ALA A 77 26.55 -9.67 -9.39
N GLU A 78 27.23 -8.90 -8.58
CA GLU A 78 27.70 -9.29 -7.25
C GLU A 78 27.61 -8.08 -6.31
N VAL A 79 26.74 -8.17 -5.31
CA VAL A 79 26.44 -7.06 -4.39
C VAL A 79 26.38 -7.60 -2.95
N PRO A 80 26.97 -6.90 -1.96
CA PRO A 80 26.77 -7.26 -0.56
C PRO A 80 25.28 -7.26 -0.21
N ALA A 81 24.79 -8.31 0.43
CA ALA A 81 23.37 -8.44 0.79
C ALA A 81 22.93 -7.30 1.74
N ASP A 82 23.81 -6.88 2.63
CA ASP A 82 23.54 -5.79 3.57
C ASP A 82 23.33 -4.45 2.85
N ALA A 83 23.99 -4.22 1.70
CA ALA A 83 23.79 -3.02 0.87
C ALA A 83 22.37 -2.88 0.30
N LEU A 84 21.64 -3.99 0.21
CA LEU A 84 20.25 -4.01 -0.29
C LEU A 84 19.21 -3.83 0.83
N ALA A 85 19.62 -3.86 2.07
CA ALA A 85 18.72 -3.79 3.23
C ALA A 85 19.26 -2.83 4.31
N GLU A 86 20.21 -3.29 5.12
CA GLU A 86 20.67 -2.58 6.33
C GLU A 86 21.44 -1.30 6.00
N ASP A 87 22.20 -1.31 4.92
CA ASP A 87 23.01 -0.16 4.45
C ASP A 87 22.23 0.77 3.52
N ALA A 88 20.92 0.54 3.34
CA ALA A 88 20.10 1.43 2.54
C ALA A 88 20.14 2.86 3.11
N PRO A 89 20.30 3.91 2.28
CA PRO A 89 20.44 5.26 2.77
C PRO A 89 19.17 5.72 3.49
N VAL A 90 19.35 6.18 4.72
CA VAL A 90 18.30 6.85 5.48
C VAL A 90 18.43 8.35 5.24
N TYR A 91 17.47 8.88 4.48
CA TYR A 91 17.48 10.31 4.15
C TYR A 91 16.98 11.13 5.31
N ASN A 92 17.78 12.13 5.72
CA ASN A 92 17.34 13.19 6.60
C ASN A 92 17.06 14.42 5.72
N MET A 93 15.81 14.51 5.25
CA MET A 93 15.41 15.60 4.37
C MET A 93 15.35 16.90 5.16
N PRO A 94 15.92 18.01 4.63
CA PRO A 94 15.78 19.31 5.25
C PRO A 94 14.30 19.72 5.24
N ASP A 95 13.86 20.30 6.34
CA ASP A 95 12.54 20.91 6.49
C ASP A 95 12.71 22.41 6.76
N GLU A 96 11.91 23.23 6.10
CA GLU A 96 11.85 24.65 6.30
C GLU A 96 10.42 25.17 6.13
N GLU A 97 10.10 26.24 6.84
CA GLU A 97 8.81 26.89 6.69
C GLU A 97 8.72 27.56 5.31
N PRO A 98 7.70 27.21 4.50
CA PRO A 98 7.57 27.79 3.17
C PRO A 98 7.19 29.29 3.23
N ALA A 99 7.68 30.07 2.28
CA ALA A 99 7.45 31.53 2.24
C ALA A 99 5.94 31.90 2.23
N TYR A 100 5.09 31.10 1.62
CA TYR A 100 3.65 31.34 1.56
C TYR A 100 2.94 31.18 2.91
N PHE A 101 3.56 30.53 3.90
CA PHE A 101 2.92 30.25 5.19
C PHE A 101 2.59 31.54 5.95
N ALA A 102 3.51 32.47 6.00
CA ALA A 102 3.29 33.76 6.63
C ALA A 102 2.19 34.58 5.93
N GLU A 103 2.15 34.56 4.60
CA GLU A 103 1.09 35.22 3.81
C GLU A 103 -0.27 34.56 4.12
N TYR A 104 -0.33 33.24 4.13
CA TYR A 104 -1.55 32.49 4.45
C TYR A 104 -2.07 32.79 5.86
N GLN A 105 -1.18 32.84 6.86
CA GLN A 105 -1.54 33.17 8.24
C GLN A 105 -2.06 34.62 8.38
N ALA A 106 -1.61 35.52 7.54
CA ALA A 106 -2.03 36.92 7.54
C ALA A 106 -3.32 37.19 6.75
N MET A 107 -3.83 36.20 5.99
CA MET A 107 -5.07 36.39 5.20
C MET A 107 -6.28 36.54 6.12
N GLU A 108 -7.09 37.54 5.79
CA GLU A 108 -8.40 37.69 6.41
C GLU A 108 -9.39 36.64 5.88
N ASN A 109 -10.26 36.15 6.77
CA ASN A 109 -11.32 35.24 6.36
C ASN A 109 -12.32 35.97 5.50
N ALA A 110 -12.41 35.60 4.23
CA ALA A 110 -13.43 36.06 3.33
C ALA A 110 -14.62 35.11 3.32
N GLU A 111 -15.78 35.57 3.75
CA GLU A 111 -17.02 34.82 3.58
C GLU A 111 -17.57 35.05 2.17
N PRO A 112 -17.78 33.98 1.38
CA PRO A 112 -18.38 34.12 0.06
C PRO A 112 -19.83 34.63 0.19
N ALA A 113 -20.17 35.65 -0.55
CA ALA A 113 -21.55 36.15 -0.59
C ALA A 113 -22.44 35.11 -1.32
N VAL A 114 -23.36 34.50 -0.59
CA VAL A 114 -24.38 33.63 -1.17
C VAL A 114 -25.63 34.41 -1.42
N THR A 115 -25.92 34.67 -2.70
CA THR A 115 -27.12 35.47 -3.13
C THR A 115 -28.29 34.56 -3.47
N ASP A 116 -28.03 33.33 -3.96
CA ASP A 116 -29.04 32.30 -4.25
C ASP A 116 -28.64 30.97 -3.61
N TYR A 117 -29.33 30.60 -2.52
CA TYR A 117 -29.07 29.39 -1.79
C TYR A 117 -29.39 28.11 -2.59
N LYS A 118 -30.42 28.16 -3.47
CA LYS A 118 -30.83 27.01 -4.27
C LYS A 118 -29.79 26.70 -5.36
N GLU A 119 -29.34 27.74 -6.05
CA GLU A 119 -28.29 27.60 -7.05
C GLU A 119 -26.98 27.16 -6.42
N THR A 120 -26.59 27.76 -5.30
CA THR A 120 -25.38 27.38 -4.56
C THR A 120 -25.42 25.92 -4.10
N LEU A 121 -26.55 25.48 -3.55
CA LEU A 121 -26.72 24.09 -3.14
C LEU A 121 -26.61 23.13 -4.35
N SER A 122 -27.28 23.49 -5.45
CA SER A 122 -27.20 22.69 -6.69
C SER A 122 -25.77 22.59 -7.23
N ALA A 123 -25.02 23.69 -7.21
CA ALA A 123 -23.61 23.71 -7.64
C ALA A 123 -22.72 22.86 -6.73
N LEU A 124 -22.92 22.95 -5.41
CA LEU A 124 -22.17 22.14 -4.44
C LEU A 124 -22.42 20.64 -4.62
N LEU A 125 -23.69 20.24 -4.79
CA LEU A 125 -24.04 18.82 -4.99
C LEU A 125 -23.49 18.23 -6.29
N GLN A 126 -23.22 19.06 -7.29
CA GLN A 126 -22.62 18.67 -8.57
C GLN A 126 -21.08 18.77 -8.57
N ALA A 127 -20.49 19.41 -7.56
CA ALA A 127 -19.04 19.55 -7.49
C ALA A 127 -18.37 18.15 -7.35
N PRO A 128 -17.32 17.83 -8.13
CA PRO A 128 -16.69 16.52 -8.10
C PRO A 128 -16.20 16.06 -6.73
N THR A 129 -15.90 16.98 -5.82
CA THR A 129 -15.49 16.70 -4.44
C THR A 129 -16.65 16.32 -3.52
N VAL A 130 -17.88 16.69 -3.85
CA VAL A 130 -19.09 16.48 -3.04
C VAL A 130 -20.07 15.49 -3.68
N ALA A 131 -20.13 15.45 -5.01
CA ALA A 131 -21.02 14.57 -5.76
C ALA A 131 -20.86 13.09 -5.37
N SER A 132 -21.94 12.32 -5.55
CA SER A 132 -21.91 10.87 -5.31
C SER A 132 -20.79 10.19 -6.10
N LYS A 133 -20.14 9.21 -5.47
CA LYS A 133 -19.10 8.35 -6.07
C LYS A 133 -19.65 6.96 -6.45
N GLU A 134 -20.97 6.78 -6.39
CA GLU A 134 -21.63 5.50 -6.66
C GLU A 134 -21.20 4.91 -8.01
N TRP A 135 -21.18 5.71 -9.06
CA TRP A 135 -20.68 5.28 -10.37
C TRP A 135 -19.25 4.71 -10.34
N VAL A 136 -18.38 5.21 -9.46
CA VAL A 136 -17.00 4.71 -9.33
C VAL A 136 -16.98 3.36 -8.63
N TYR A 137 -17.59 3.25 -7.45
CA TYR A 137 -17.47 2.03 -6.66
C TYR A 137 -18.37 0.88 -7.15
N ASP A 138 -19.42 1.15 -7.88
CA ASP A 138 -20.27 0.10 -8.50
C ASP A 138 -19.55 -0.72 -9.58
N GLN A 139 -18.40 -0.23 -10.08
CA GLN A 139 -17.57 -0.94 -11.03
C GLN A 139 -16.72 -2.04 -10.39
N TYR A 140 -16.62 -2.10 -9.06
CA TYR A 140 -15.75 -2.99 -8.33
C TYR A 140 -16.53 -3.92 -7.42
N ASP A 141 -16.01 -5.16 -7.27
CA ASP A 141 -16.57 -6.10 -6.30
C ASP A 141 -16.06 -5.77 -4.88
N TYR A 142 -16.91 -5.14 -4.10
CA TYR A 142 -16.64 -4.86 -2.68
C TYR A 142 -17.12 -5.98 -1.74
N GLN A 143 -17.64 -7.09 -2.27
CA GLN A 143 -18.14 -8.21 -1.48
C GLN A 143 -17.26 -9.46 -1.54
N VAL A 144 -16.08 -9.37 -2.12
CA VAL A 144 -15.12 -10.49 -2.19
C VAL A 144 -15.00 -11.16 -0.82
N ARG A 145 -15.08 -12.50 -0.82
CA ARG A 145 -15.11 -13.34 0.38
C ARG A 145 -16.28 -13.05 1.34
N THR A 146 -17.27 -12.26 0.96
CA THR A 146 -18.47 -11.99 1.76
C THR A 146 -18.19 -11.52 3.21
N SER A 147 -17.15 -10.75 3.42
CA SER A 147 -16.79 -10.22 4.74
C SER A 147 -17.22 -8.77 4.96
N THR A 148 -17.77 -8.11 3.94
CA THR A 148 -18.27 -6.74 4.02
C THR A 148 -19.52 -6.67 4.92
N VAL A 149 -19.46 -5.82 5.93
CA VAL A 149 -20.57 -5.53 6.85
C VAL A 149 -21.22 -4.20 6.51
N VAL A 150 -20.41 -3.19 6.20
CA VAL A 150 -20.85 -1.87 5.74
C VAL A 150 -20.24 -1.64 4.36
N ALA A 151 -21.12 -1.52 3.38
CA ALA A 151 -20.78 -1.33 1.97
C ALA A 151 -20.35 0.12 1.67
N PRO A 152 -19.77 0.39 0.48
CA PRO A 152 -19.53 1.75 -0.01
C PRO A 152 -20.78 2.64 0.06
N GLY A 153 -20.57 3.94 0.22
CA GLY A 153 -21.62 4.93 0.44
C GLY A 153 -21.86 5.27 1.92
N SER A 154 -21.15 4.62 2.85
CA SER A 154 -21.09 5.01 4.27
C SER A 154 -19.80 5.79 4.57
N ASP A 155 -19.71 6.31 5.80
CA ASP A 155 -18.57 7.13 6.25
C ASP A 155 -17.27 6.31 6.40
N ALA A 156 -17.39 5.01 6.71
CA ALA A 156 -16.26 4.09 6.78
C ALA A 156 -16.66 2.68 6.31
N ALA A 157 -15.69 1.91 5.85
CA ALA A 157 -15.88 0.50 5.54
C ALA A 157 -15.81 -0.34 6.82
N VAL A 158 -16.66 -1.36 6.93
CA VAL A 158 -16.58 -2.34 8.01
C VAL A 158 -16.52 -3.74 7.44
N VAL A 159 -15.51 -4.50 7.83
CA VAL A 159 -15.35 -5.90 7.45
C VAL A 159 -15.33 -6.79 8.69
N ARG A 160 -15.97 -7.96 8.62
CA ARG A 160 -15.95 -8.91 9.72
C ARG A 160 -14.66 -9.72 9.75
N VAL A 161 -14.21 -10.02 10.97
CA VAL A 161 -13.16 -10.99 11.20
C VAL A 161 -13.82 -12.37 11.36
N ARG A 162 -13.67 -13.24 10.34
CA ARG A 162 -14.32 -14.56 10.31
C ARG A 162 -13.95 -15.40 11.53
N GLY A 163 -14.91 -16.18 12.02
CA GLY A 163 -14.74 -17.01 13.22
C GLY A 163 -14.77 -16.24 14.54
N THR A 164 -15.09 -14.94 14.49
CA THR A 164 -15.22 -14.08 15.69
C THR A 164 -16.44 -13.19 15.60
N ASN A 165 -16.77 -12.53 16.72
CA ASN A 165 -17.79 -11.46 16.77
C ASN A 165 -17.17 -10.06 16.60
N LYS A 166 -16.02 -9.97 15.93
CA LYS A 166 -15.30 -8.71 15.72
C LYS A 166 -15.45 -8.23 14.28
N GLY A 167 -15.46 -6.91 14.11
CA GLY A 167 -15.33 -6.22 12.84
C GLY A 167 -14.15 -5.24 12.90
N LEU A 168 -13.62 -4.91 11.74
CA LEU A 168 -12.62 -3.86 11.55
C LEU A 168 -13.30 -2.74 10.78
N ALA A 169 -13.33 -1.54 11.38
CA ALA A 169 -13.74 -0.33 10.70
C ALA A 169 -12.51 0.41 10.18
N MET A 170 -12.58 0.85 8.93
CA MET A 170 -11.46 1.46 8.22
C MET A 170 -11.95 2.64 7.39
N THR A 171 -11.19 3.72 7.41
CA THR A 171 -11.41 4.89 6.57
C THR A 171 -10.10 5.47 6.08
N THR A 172 -10.15 6.23 4.99
CA THR A 172 -9.01 6.99 4.46
C THR A 172 -9.45 8.43 4.31
N ASP A 173 -8.85 9.31 5.07
CA ASP A 173 -9.24 10.71 5.15
C ASP A 173 -8.01 11.61 5.05
N CYS A 174 -8.06 12.60 4.17
CA CYS A 174 -7.05 13.63 4.08
C CYS A 174 -7.52 14.72 3.12
N ASN A 175 -7.38 15.97 3.51
CA ASN A 175 -7.49 17.09 2.59
C ASN A 175 -6.08 17.63 2.29
N SER A 176 -5.58 17.34 1.10
CA SER A 176 -4.24 17.75 0.67
C SER A 176 -4.01 19.26 0.70
N ARG A 177 -5.04 20.07 0.50
CA ARG A 177 -4.95 21.53 0.57
C ARG A 177 -4.70 22.00 1.99
N TYR A 178 -5.35 21.39 2.99
CA TYR A 178 -5.10 21.71 4.40
C TYR A 178 -3.70 21.30 4.82
N ILE A 179 -3.23 20.12 4.37
CA ILE A 179 -1.85 19.67 4.62
C ILE A 179 -0.85 20.63 3.96
N PHE A 180 -1.11 21.06 2.72
CA PHE A 180 -0.23 22.00 2.01
C PHE A 180 -0.13 23.35 2.73
N LEU A 181 -1.26 23.90 3.18
CA LEU A 181 -1.31 25.21 3.83
C LEU A 181 -0.69 25.22 5.23
N ASP A 182 -0.97 24.18 6.02
CA ASP A 182 -0.41 23.99 7.36
C ASP A 182 -0.34 22.49 7.66
N PRO A 183 0.84 21.84 7.51
CA PRO A 183 0.99 20.41 7.72
C PRO A 183 0.59 19.93 9.12
N THR A 184 0.88 20.73 10.15
CA THR A 184 0.55 20.39 11.54
C THR A 184 -0.95 20.40 11.78
N THR A 185 -1.63 21.46 11.36
CA THR A 185 -3.09 21.60 11.52
C THR A 185 -3.82 20.66 10.57
N GLY A 186 -3.37 20.54 9.32
CA GLY A 186 -3.95 19.64 8.33
C GLY A 186 -3.85 18.18 8.77
N GLY A 187 -2.75 17.77 9.38
CA GLY A 187 -2.59 16.43 9.95
C GLY A 187 -3.57 16.17 11.11
N LYS A 188 -3.73 17.13 12.01
CA LYS A 188 -4.74 17.03 13.10
C LYS A 188 -6.17 16.92 12.54
N ILE A 189 -6.48 17.68 11.50
CA ILE A 189 -7.80 17.62 10.83
C ILE A 189 -8.02 16.23 10.22
N ALA A 190 -7.05 15.67 9.50
CA ALA A 190 -7.16 14.36 8.89
C ALA A 190 -7.43 13.26 9.91
N VAL A 191 -6.71 13.25 11.04
CA VAL A 191 -6.94 12.29 12.14
C VAL A 191 -8.32 12.48 12.78
N ALA A 192 -8.74 13.73 13.02
CA ALA A 192 -10.05 14.01 13.62
C ALA A 192 -11.21 13.64 12.67
N GLU A 193 -11.04 13.82 11.36
CA GLU A 193 -12.00 13.42 10.33
C GLU A 193 -12.14 11.89 10.29
N ALA A 194 -11.03 11.17 10.21
CA ALA A 194 -11.00 9.71 10.25
C ALA A 194 -11.70 9.16 11.50
N ALA A 195 -11.41 9.73 12.66
CA ALA A 195 -12.06 9.34 13.92
C ALA A 195 -13.59 9.56 13.89
N ARG A 196 -14.05 10.70 13.35
CA ARG A 196 -15.50 10.98 13.21
C ARG A 196 -16.18 10.00 12.27
N ASN A 197 -15.57 9.71 11.12
CA ASN A 197 -16.12 8.79 10.12
C ASN A 197 -16.27 7.38 10.68
N ILE A 198 -15.26 6.88 11.39
CA ILE A 198 -15.36 5.57 12.06
C ILE A 198 -16.47 5.56 13.12
N VAL A 199 -16.56 6.59 13.95
CA VAL A 199 -17.59 6.69 14.99
C VAL A 199 -18.99 6.82 14.40
N ALA A 200 -19.15 7.58 13.32
CA ALA A 200 -20.44 7.73 12.63
C ALA A 200 -20.93 6.42 12.01
N THR A 201 -20.01 5.58 11.53
CA THR A 201 -20.33 4.27 10.93
C THR A 201 -20.69 3.23 11.98
N ASP A 202 -20.04 3.23 13.14
CA ASP A 202 -20.30 2.30 14.24
C ASP A 202 -21.31 2.87 15.24
N ARG A 203 -22.57 2.66 14.99
CA ARG A 203 -23.66 3.11 15.88
C ARG A 203 -23.69 2.40 17.24
N LYS A 204 -22.86 1.39 17.48
CA LYS A 204 -22.88 0.57 18.71
C LYS A 204 -21.56 0.53 19.47
N SER A 205 -20.45 0.96 18.87
CA SER A 205 -19.14 0.95 19.54
C SER A 205 -18.86 2.29 20.18
N THR A 206 -18.90 2.31 21.49
CA THR A 206 -18.44 3.43 22.32
C THR A 206 -16.93 3.38 22.58
N ARG A 207 -16.20 2.49 21.90
CA ARG A 207 -14.76 2.37 22.01
C ARG A 207 -14.12 2.75 20.68
N LEU A 208 -13.54 3.92 20.62
CA LEU A 208 -12.38 4.19 19.80
C LEU A 208 -11.31 3.16 20.20
N ASN A 209 -11.36 1.98 19.63
CA ASN A 209 -10.19 1.13 19.57
C ASN A 209 -9.25 1.79 18.55
N SER A 210 -8.63 2.88 18.96
CA SER A 210 -7.54 3.45 18.27
C SER A 210 -6.42 2.40 18.26
N SER A 211 -6.21 1.76 17.14
CA SER A 211 -4.90 1.22 16.80
C SER A 211 -3.83 2.34 16.80
N HIS A 212 -4.22 3.53 17.21
CA HIS A 212 -3.44 4.72 17.46
C HIS A 212 -3.18 4.93 18.97
N GLN A 213 -3.24 3.90 19.78
CA GLN A 213 -2.40 3.91 20.97
C GLN A 213 -0.97 3.74 20.44
N ALA A 214 -0.41 4.89 20.04
CA ALA A 214 1.01 5.04 19.93
C ALA A 214 1.60 4.65 21.29
N SER A 215 2.31 3.54 21.27
CA SER A 215 3.27 3.18 22.29
C SER A 215 4.37 4.24 22.36
#